data_23b6ecaf7fb5576ebbe90dbd367603b1
#
_entry.id   23b6ecaf7fb5576ebbe90dbd367603b1
#
_cell.length_a   1.000
_cell.length_b   1.000
_cell.length_c   1.000
_cell.angle_alpha   90.00
_cell.angle_beta   90.00
_cell.angle_gamma   90.00
#
_symmetry.space_group_name_H-M   'P 1'
#
loop_
_entity.id
_entity.type
_entity.pdbx_description
1 polymer ?
#
loop_
_entity_poly.entity_id
_entity_poly.type
_entity_poly.pdbx_seq_one_letter_code
_entity_poly.pdbx_strand_id
1 'polypeptide(L)'
;MAGPVSVWMILFVTIPMIFVVYISFMSRGVFGDVVYQFSGESYKTMLDATYFKVILKSLKVAVFTTALCLLVGYPFAYFIARKPREVASKLITLIMIPFWTNSLMRLNSWLLIFQTNGPVNHILQATGLVDHPITFIYTDGLVVLGMITNMLPFAVLPRYS
;
A
#
# COMPACT_ATOMS: atom_id res chain seq x y z
N MET A 1 2.39 11.24 -34.36
CA MET A 1 2.28 11.98 -33.09
C MET A 1 2.96 11.33 -31.89
N ALA A 2 3.65 10.21 -32.05
CA ALA A 2 4.36 9.53 -30.95
C ALA A 2 5.71 10.19 -30.54
N GLY A 3 6.34 10.97 -31.43
CA GLY A 3 7.66 11.57 -31.20
C GLY A 3 7.82 12.40 -29.92
N PRO A 4 6.97 13.41 -29.67
CA PRO A 4 7.08 14.25 -28.47
C PRO A 4 6.90 13.44 -27.17
N VAL A 5 5.97 12.47 -27.17
CA VAL A 5 5.72 11.59 -26.01
C VAL A 5 6.91 10.68 -25.77
N SER A 6 7.51 10.12 -26.82
CA SER A 6 8.70 9.27 -26.71
C SER A 6 9.90 10.03 -26.16
N VAL A 7 10.13 11.26 -26.63
CA VAL A 7 11.19 12.14 -26.10
C VAL A 7 10.96 12.44 -24.62
N TRP A 8 9.74 12.77 -24.24
CA TRP A 8 9.36 12.99 -22.85
C TRP A 8 9.64 11.76 -21.98
N MET A 9 9.21 10.59 -22.42
CA MET A 9 9.44 9.32 -21.69
C MET A 9 10.93 9.01 -21.53
N ILE A 10 11.73 9.23 -22.56
CA ILE A 10 13.19 9.04 -22.50
C ILE A 10 13.81 10.00 -21.49
N LEU A 11 13.49 11.28 -21.51
CA LEU A 11 14.08 12.27 -20.63
C LEU A 11 13.68 12.06 -19.18
N PHE A 12 12.38 11.86 -18.90
CA PHE A 12 11.87 11.86 -17.52
C PHE A 12 11.74 10.48 -16.88
N VAL A 13 11.81 9.41 -17.65
CA VAL A 13 11.76 8.04 -17.12
C VAL A 13 13.10 7.34 -17.29
N THR A 14 13.65 7.31 -18.50
CA THR A 14 14.83 6.52 -18.81
C THR A 14 16.10 7.09 -18.16
N ILE A 15 16.29 8.42 -18.20
CA ILE A 15 17.47 9.05 -17.59
C ILE A 15 17.50 8.85 -16.07
N PRO A 16 16.42 9.13 -15.29
CA PRO A 16 16.40 8.82 -13.87
C PRO A 16 16.61 7.33 -13.55
N MET A 17 16.06 6.42 -14.37
CA MET A 17 16.28 4.98 -14.20
C MET A 17 17.74 4.59 -14.37
N ILE A 18 18.42 5.12 -15.41
CA ILE A 18 19.86 4.90 -15.61
C ILE A 18 20.65 5.46 -14.41
N PHE A 19 20.28 6.62 -13.90
CA PHE A 19 20.92 7.22 -12.74
C PHE A 19 20.75 6.38 -11.48
N VAL A 20 19.57 5.82 -11.24
CA VAL A 20 19.32 4.89 -10.13
C VAL A 20 20.18 3.62 -10.27
N VAL A 21 20.30 3.06 -11.47
CA VAL A 21 21.16 1.91 -11.73
C VAL A 21 22.63 2.27 -11.49
N TYR A 22 23.08 3.45 -11.92
CA TYR A 22 24.43 3.93 -11.67
C TYR A 22 24.73 4.04 -10.16
N ILE A 23 23.83 4.68 -9.38
CA ILE A 23 23.99 4.81 -7.91
C ILE A 23 23.93 3.44 -7.22
N SER A 24 23.20 2.47 -7.75
CA SER A 24 23.10 1.11 -7.20
C SER A 24 24.47 0.40 -7.09
N PHE A 25 25.44 0.79 -7.93
CA PHE A 25 26.83 0.29 -7.87
C PHE A 25 27.76 1.14 -7.00
N MET A 26 27.23 2.16 -6.32
CA MET A 26 28.03 3.01 -5.44
C MET A 26 27.98 2.52 -4.00
N SER A 27 29.01 2.84 -3.22
CA SER A 27 29.08 2.53 -1.79
C SER A 27 28.15 3.46 -1.00
N ARG A 28 27.58 2.94 0.06
CA ARG A 28 26.78 3.72 1.00
C ARG A 28 27.70 4.33 2.07
N GLY A 29 27.68 5.64 2.21
CA GLY A 29 28.40 6.35 3.27
C GLY A 29 27.77 6.13 4.65
N VAL A 30 28.52 6.46 5.70
CA VAL A 30 28.14 6.24 7.11
C VAL A 30 26.87 7.03 7.49
N PHE A 31 26.63 8.17 6.86
CA PHE A 31 25.45 9.02 7.08
C PHE A 31 24.34 8.80 6.07
N GLY A 32 24.44 7.74 5.23
CA GLY A 32 23.45 7.43 4.20
C GLY A 32 23.63 8.21 2.89
N ASP A 33 24.71 8.96 2.75
CA ASP A 33 25.15 9.62 1.53
C ASP A 33 25.73 8.61 0.54
N VAL A 34 25.82 9.03 -0.72
CA VAL A 34 26.38 8.20 -1.80
C VAL A 34 27.87 8.49 -1.90
N VAL A 35 28.71 7.51 -1.60
CA VAL A 35 30.15 7.60 -1.84
C VAL A 35 30.43 7.06 -3.24
N TYR A 36 31.04 7.89 -4.09
CA TYR A 36 31.34 7.54 -5.50
C TYR A 36 32.53 6.55 -5.60
N GLN A 37 32.38 5.42 -4.91
CA GLN A 37 33.28 4.28 -5.03
C GLN A 37 32.50 3.10 -5.55
N PHE A 38 32.98 2.48 -6.60
CA PHE A 38 32.33 1.31 -7.20
C PHE A 38 32.38 0.13 -6.24
N SER A 39 31.24 -0.32 -5.79
CA SER A 39 31.10 -1.41 -4.82
C SER A 39 29.91 -2.30 -5.15
N GLY A 40 30.12 -3.61 -5.08
CA GLY A 40 29.03 -4.60 -5.14
C GLY A 40 28.45 -4.97 -3.78
N GLU A 41 28.80 -4.22 -2.73
CA GLU A 41 28.41 -4.52 -1.35
C GLU A 41 26.90 -4.47 -1.14
N SER A 42 26.21 -3.52 -1.78
CA SER A 42 24.74 -3.42 -1.75
C SER A 42 24.06 -4.69 -2.25
N TYR A 43 24.61 -5.32 -3.30
CA TYR A 43 24.08 -6.58 -3.84
C TYR A 43 24.38 -7.78 -2.93
N LYS A 44 25.54 -7.81 -2.30
CA LYS A 44 25.87 -8.84 -1.29
C LYS A 44 24.94 -8.73 -0.09
N THR A 45 24.66 -7.51 0.37
CA THR A 45 23.77 -7.25 1.49
C THR A 45 22.32 -7.66 1.15
N MET A 46 21.87 -7.51 -0.10
CA MET A 46 20.55 -7.99 -0.54
C MET A 46 20.40 -9.52 -0.43
N LEU A 47 21.50 -10.28 -0.53
CA LEU A 47 21.51 -11.74 -0.39
C LEU A 47 21.57 -12.18 1.07
N ASP A 48 21.67 -11.26 2.03
CA ASP A 48 21.68 -11.57 3.44
C ASP A 48 20.31 -12.15 3.90
N ALA A 49 20.39 -13.10 4.83
CA ALA A 49 19.22 -13.78 5.39
C ALA A 49 18.17 -12.82 5.98
N THR A 50 18.61 -11.64 6.44
CA THR A 50 17.75 -10.60 6.99
C THR A 50 16.84 -10.02 5.91
N TYR A 51 17.38 -9.68 4.74
CA TYR A 51 16.59 -9.16 3.62
C TYR A 51 15.64 -10.21 3.06
N PHE A 52 16.09 -11.46 2.98
CA PHE A 52 15.23 -12.55 2.55
C PHE A 52 14.02 -12.74 3.47
N LYS A 53 14.21 -12.65 4.80
CA LYS A 53 13.11 -12.70 5.78
C LYS A 53 12.12 -11.55 5.59
N VAL A 54 12.62 -10.33 5.32
CA VAL A 54 11.77 -9.15 5.07
C VAL A 54 10.96 -9.34 3.79
N ILE A 55 11.59 -9.82 2.71
CA ILE A 55 10.89 -10.10 1.45
C ILE A 55 9.81 -11.17 1.66
N LEU A 56 10.11 -12.24 2.37
CA LEU A 56 9.14 -13.30 2.67
C LEU A 56 7.96 -12.77 3.50
N LYS A 57 8.24 -11.93 4.51
CA LYS A 57 7.20 -11.28 5.31
C LYS A 57 6.32 -10.38 4.45
N SER A 58 6.92 -9.55 3.60
CA SER A 58 6.21 -8.67 2.67
C SER A 58 5.33 -9.47 1.70
N LEU A 59 5.86 -10.58 1.17
CA LEU A 59 5.11 -11.47 0.27
C LEU A 59 3.90 -12.09 0.98
N LYS A 60 4.06 -12.57 2.22
CA LYS A 60 2.94 -13.10 3.02
C LYS A 60 1.85 -12.05 3.23
N VAL A 61 2.24 -10.82 3.63
CA VAL A 61 1.29 -9.72 3.83
C VAL A 61 0.58 -9.39 2.51
N ALA A 62 1.31 -9.33 1.39
CA ALA A 62 0.74 -9.05 0.08
C ALA A 62 -0.28 -10.12 -0.37
N VAL A 63 0.07 -11.41 -0.25
CA VAL A 63 -0.82 -12.52 -0.60
C VAL A 63 -2.07 -12.51 0.28
N PHE A 64 -1.91 -12.34 1.59
CA PHE A 64 -3.02 -12.29 2.53
C PHE A 64 -3.95 -11.10 2.26
N THR A 65 -3.39 -9.92 2.05
CA THR A 65 -4.15 -8.72 1.67
C THR A 65 -4.91 -8.91 0.37
N THR A 66 -4.26 -9.49 -0.65
CA THR A 66 -4.89 -9.77 -1.94
C THR A 66 -6.05 -10.75 -1.78
N ALA A 67 -5.86 -11.84 -1.02
CA ALA A 67 -6.91 -12.80 -0.75
C ALA A 67 -8.12 -12.14 -0.06
N LEU A 68 -7.90 -11.29 0.95
CA LEU A 68 -8.97 -10.55 1.63
C LEU A 68 -9.65 -9.53 0.70
N CYS A 69 -8.88 -8.79 -0.10
CA CYS A 69 -9.43 -7.87 -1.10
C CYS A 69 -10.32 -8.60 -2.12
N LEU A 70 -9.92 -9.81 -2.54
CA LEU A 70 -10.72 -10.63 -3.44
C LEU A 70 -11.98 -11.17 -2.75
N LEU A 71 -11.84 -11.63 -1.52
CA LEU A 71 -12.95 -12.20 -0.74
C LEU A 71 -14.04 -11.17 -0.45
N VAL A 72 -13.66 -9.92 -0.19
CA VAL A 72 -14.61 -8.82 0.03
C VAL A 72 -15.03 -8.16 -1.29
N GLY A 73 -14.05 -7.89 -2.16
CA GLY A 73 -14.28 -7.17 -3.42
C GLY A 73 -15.14 -7.96 -4.42
N TYR A 74 -14.99 -9.30 -4.49
CA TYR A 74 -15.74 -10.12 -5.41
C TYR A 74 -17.25 -10.13 -5.13
N PRO A 75 -17.73 -10.45 -3.91
CA PRO A 75 -19.16 -10.40 -3.60
C PRO A 75 -19.74 -9.01 -3.82
N PHE A 76 -18.96 -7.97 -3.48
CA PHE A 76 -19.38 -6.59 -3.63
C PHE A 76 -19.53 -6.18 -5.10
N ALA A 77 -18.54 -6.52 -5.94
CA ALA A 77 -18.60 -6.30 -7.38
C ALA A 77 -19.75 -7.08 -8.03
N TYR A 78 -19.96 -8.33 -7.62
CA TYR A 78 -21.05 -9.17 -8.10
C TYR A 78 -22.42 -8.59 -7.72
N PHE A 79 -22.55 -8.07 -6.50
CA PHE A 79 -23.78 -7.40 -6.06
C PHE A 79 -24.07 -6.17 -6.92
N ILE A 80 -23.06 -5.34 -7.21
CA ILE A 80 -23.20 -4.15 -8.05
C ILE A 80 -23.58 -4.54 -9.49
N ALA A 81 -22.93 -5.55 -10.06
CA ALA A 81 -23.19 -6.01 -11.44
C ALA A 81 -24.61 -6.50 -11.67
N ARG A 82 -25.31 -6.94 -10.63
CA ARG A 82 -26.73 -7.34 -10.69
C ARG A 82 -27.73 -6.21 -10.57
N LYS A 83 -27.28 -4.99 -10.29
CA LYS A 83 -28.17 -3.83 -10.15
C LYS A 83 -28.46 -3.16 -11.50
N PRO A 84 -29.60 -2.48 -11.65
CA PRO A 84 -29.83 -1.61 -12.78
C PRO A 84 -28.70 -0.59 -12.97
N ARG A 85 -28.41 -0.23 -14.21
CA ARG A 85 -27.26 0.61 -14.59
C ARG A 85 -27.18 1.93 -13.79
N GLU A 86 -28.33 2.55 -13.49
CA GLU A 86 -28.39 3.79 -12.69
C GLU A 86 -27.95 3.57 -11.24
N VAL A 87 -28.40 2.48 -10.61
CA VAL A 87 -28.03 2.15 -9.23
C VAL A 87 -26.57 1.72 -9.14
N ALA A 88 -26.12 0.91 -10.10
CA ALA A 88 -24.74 0.47 -10.19
C ALA A 88 -23.78 1.66 -10.32
N SER A 89 -24.08 2.63 -11.18
CA SER A 89 -23.29 3.85 -11.35
C SER A 89 -23.19 4.66 -10.04
N LYS A 90 -24.30 4.84 -9.33
CA LYS A 90 -24.32 5.52 -8.03
C LYS A 90 -23.46 4.80 -6.97
N LEU A 91 -23.55 3.46 -6.91
CA LEU A 91 -22.75 2.66 -5.98
C LEU A 91 -21.25 2.76 -6.28
N ILE A 92 -20.87 2.71 -7.56
CA ILE A 92 -19.47 2.89 -7.96
C ILE A 92 -18.98 4.28 -7.59
N THR A 93 -19.77 5.32 -7.86
CA THR A 93 -19.41 6.69 -7.46
C THR A 93 -19.20 6.79 -5.95
N LEU A 94 -20.07 6.17 -5.16
CA LEU A 94 -19.95 6.14 -3.69
C LEU A 94 -18.64 5.48 -3.22
N ILE A 95 -18.22 4.39 -3.89
CA ILE A 95 -16.94 3.73 -3.60
C ILE A 95 -15.75 4.61 -3.97
N MET A 96 -15.89 5.42 -5.02
CA MET A 96 -14.83 6.30 -5.50
C MET A 96 -14.64 7.55 -4.63
N ILE A 97 -15.67 8.02 -3.91
CA ILE A 97 -15.57 9.21 -3.05
C ILE A 97 -14.41 9.12 -2.04
N PRO A 98 -14.28 8.05 -1.24
CA PRO A 98 -13.14 7.90 -0.34
C PRO A 98 -11.79 7.81 -1.07
N PHE A 99 -11.80 7.37 -2.33
CA PHE A 99 -10.59 7.24 -3.11
C PHE A 99 -10.05 8.59 -3.62
N TRP A 100 -10.91 9.58 -3.80
CA TRP A 100 -10.49 10.95 -4.15
C TRP A 100 -9.76 11.66 -3.01
N THR A 101 -9.88 11.16 -1.77
CA THR A 101 -9.04 11.65 -0.68
C THR A 101 -7.62 11.12 -0.82
N ASN A 102 -6.64 11.93 -0.41
CA ASN A 102 -5.24 11.54 -0.44
C ASN A 102 -5.02 10.25 0.39
N SER A 103 -4.31 9.28 -0.18
CA SER A 103 -4.02 8.00 0.49
C SER A 103 -3.25 8.18 1.81
N LEU A 104 -2.37 9.18 1.91
CA LEU A 104 -1.66 9.52 3.15
C LEU A 104 -2.61 9.98 4.25
N MET A 105 -3.60 10.81 3.92
CA MET A 105 -4.62 11.27 4.89
C MET A 105 -5.44 10.10 5.40
N ARG A 106 -5.81 9.18 4.52
CA ARG A 106 -6.56 7.96 4.87
C ARG A 106 -5.75 7.03 5.77
N LEU A 107 -4.46 6.82 5.47
CA LEU A 107 -3.57 6.02 6.32
C LEU A 107 -3.37 6.67 7.68
N ASN A 108 -3.15 8.00 7.73
CA ASN A 108 -3.06 8.74 9.00
C ASN A 108 -4.35 8.65 9.82
N SER A 109 -5.52 8.67 9.18
CA SER A 109 -6.80 8.49 9.88
C SER A 109 -6.88 7.12 10.58
N TRP A 110 -6.41 6.05 9.92
CA TRP A 110 -6.32 4.73 10.56
C TRP A 110 -5.37 4.74 11.76
N LEU A 111 -4.20 5.39 11.63
CA LEU A 111 -3.26 5.51 12.75
C LEU A 111 -3.88 6.26 13.94
N LEU A 112 -4.61 7.36 13.70
CA LEU A 112 -5.30 8.12 14.74
C LEU A 112 -6.43 7.32 15.42
N ILE A 113 -7.17 6.53 14.65
CA ILE A 113 -8.27 5.71 15.16
C ILE A 113 -7.75 4.57 16.05
N PHE A 114 -6.65 3.93 15.68
CA PHE A 114 -6.07 2.77 16.34
C PHE A 114 -4.90 3.10 17.28
N GLN A 115 -4.58 4.38 17.49
CA GLN A 115 -3.57 4.77 18.47
C GLN A 115 -3.97 4.35 19.91
N THR A 116 -3.00 4.26 20.79
CA THR A 116 -3.20 3.81 22.19
C THR A 116 -4.28 4.59 22.91
N ASN A 117 -4.33 5.91 22.71
CA ASN A 117 -5.39 6.78 23.26
C ASN A 117 -6.47 7.11 22.22
N GLY A 118 -6.64 6.26 21.21
CA GLY A 118 -7.60 6.47 20.14
C GLY A 118 -9.01 5.97 20.47
N PRO A 119 -10.00 6.37 19.65
CA PRO A 119 -11.41 6.05 19.89
C PRO A 119 -11.68 4.54 19.96
N VAL A 120 -10.94 3.69 19.25
CA VAL A 120 -11.11 2.23 19.31
C VAL A 120 -10.78 1.71 20.71
N ASN A 121 -9.65 2.12 21.28
CA ASN A 121 -9.28 1.71 22.64
C ASN A 121 -10.25 2.25 23.68
N HIS A 122 -10.74 3.49 23.53
CA HIS A 122 -11.77 4.05 24.42
C HIS A 122 -13.07 3.23 24.40
N ILE A 123 -13.54 2.82 23.22
CA ILE A 123 -14.73 1.97 23.08
C ILE A 123 -14.50 0.59 23.71
N LEU A 124 -13.35 -0.03 23.46
CA LEU A 124 -13.01 -1.34 24.00
C LEU A 124 -12.94 -1.34 25.53
N GLN A 125 -12.39 -0.29 26.12
CA GLN A 125 -12.35 -0.12 27.58
C GLN A 125 -13.74 0.19 28.16
N ALA A 126 -14.51 1.07 27.51
CA ALA A 126 -15.86 1.42 27.94
C ALA A 126 -16.84 0.23 27.91
N THR A 127 -16.64 -0.71 27.00
CA THR A 127 -17.42 -1.96 26.90
C THR A 127 -16.93 -3.06 27.84
N GLY A 128 -15.83 -2.82 28.58
CA GLY A 128 -15.25 -3.81 29.50
C GLY A 128 -14.60 -5.02 28.81
N LEU A 129 -14.38 -4.93 27.49
CA LEU A 129 -13.73 -6.00 26.72
C LEU A 129 -12.22 -6.07 26.99
N VAL A 130 -11.62 -4.97 27.44
CA VAL A 130 -10.18 -4.87 27.69
C VAL A 130 -9.93 -3.97 28.90
N ASP A 131 -9.10 -4.44 29.83
CA ASP A 131 -8.71 -3.68 31.02
C ASP A 131 -7.61 -2.64 30.72
N HIS A 132 -6.81 -2.89 29.69
CA HIS A 132 -5.69 -2.03 29.32
C HIS A 132 -5.73 -1.70 27.82
N PRO A 133 -5.23 -0.51 27.41
CA PRO A 133 -5.22 -0.13 26.00
C PRO A 133 -4.31 -1.05 25.20
N ILE A 134 -4.81 -1.54 24.06
CA ILE A 134 -4.07 -2.41 23.13
C ILE A 134 -3.25 -1.55 22.17
N THR A 135 -2.00 -1.93 21.95
CA THR A 135 -1.15 -1.29 20.93
C THR A 135 -1.40 -1.94 19.58
N PHE A 136 -2.26 -1.33 18.76
CA PHE A 136 -2.53 -1.78 17.38
C PHE A 136 -1.51 -1.25 16.37
N ILE A 137 -0.86 -0.13 16.69
CA ILE A 137 0.14 0.49 15.80
C ILE A 137 1.32 -0.46 15.61
N TYR A 138 1.81 -0.53 14.35
CA TYR A 138 2.88 -1.44 13.91
C TYR A 138 2.52 -2.94 13.91
N THR A 139 1.25 -3.30 14.08
CA THR A 139 0.80 -4.70 13.90
C THR A 139 0.54 -5.01 12.44
N ASP A 140 0.82 -6.26 12.04
CA ASP A 140 0.55 -6.73 10.68
C ASP A 140 -0.94 -6.60 10.32
N GLY A 141 -1.85 -6.68 11.31
CA GLY A 141 -3.29 -6.49 11.13
C GLY A 141 -3.66 -5.08 10.69
N LEU A 142 -3.09 -4.03 11.29
CA LEU A 142 -3.35 -2.65 10.90
C LEU A 142 -2.76 -2.33 9.52
N VAL A 143 -1.60 -2.90 9.19
CA VAL A 143 -1.00 -2.78 7.85
C VAL A 143 -1.93 -3.38 6.79
N VAL A 144 -2.44 -4.59 7.04
CA VAL A 144 -3.38 -5.26 6.13
C VAL A 144 -4.67 -4.44 5.96
N LEU A 145 -5.23 -3.91 7.05
CA LEU A 145 -6.42 -3.04 6.99
C LEU A 145 -6.18 -1.80 6.13
N GLY A 146 -5.05 -1.12 6.32
CA GLY A 146 -4.65 0.03 5.52
C GLY A 146 -4.48 -0.33 4.03
N MET A 147 -3.87 -1.48 3.74
CA MET A 147 -3.72 -1.97 2.37
C MET A 147 -5.06 -2.32 1.73
N ILE A 148 -5.96 -3.01 2.44
CA ILE A 148 -7.29 -3.36 1.94
C ILE A 148 -8.05 -2.09 1.56
N THR A 149 -8.10 -1.10 2.44
CA THR A 149 -8.83 0.15 2.18
C THR A 149 -8.27 0.94 1.00
N ASN A 150 -6.97 0.82 0.72
CA ASN A 150 -6.34 1.42 -0.45
C ASN A 150 -6.59 0.63 -1.75
N MET A 151 -6.61 -0.71 -1.68
CA MET A 151 -6.68 -1.57 -2.87
C MET A 151 -8.10 -1.99 -3.24
N LEU A 152 -9.06 -1.87 -2.33
CA LEU A 152 -10.45 -2.32 -2.53
C LEU A 152 -11.12 -1.69 -3.77
N PRO A 153 -11.00 -0.38 -4.06
CA PRO A 153 -11.56 0.19 -5.28
C PRO A 153 -11.00 -0.44 -6.55
N PHE A 154 -9.68 -0.71 -6.58
CA PHE A 154 -9.04 -1.38 -7.72
C PHE A 154 -9.46 -2.84 -7.87
N ALA A 155 -9.88 -3.49 -6.80
CA ALA A 155 -10.41 -4.85 -6.86
C ALA A 155 -11.87 -4.89 -7.39
N VAL A 156 -12.65 -3.83 -7.15
CA VAL A 156 -14.08 -3.78 -7.53
C VAL A 156 -14.27 -3.29 -8.97
N LEU A 157 -13.54 -2.22 -9.37
CA LEU A 157 -13.73 -1.54 -10.66
C LEU A 157 -13.56 -2.46 -11.90
N PRO A 158 -12.47 -3.27 -12.05
CA PRO A 158 -12.27 -4.08 -13.24
C PRO A 158 -13.28 -5.20 -13.43
N ARG A 159 -14.01 -5.58 -12.37
CA ARG A 159 -14.98 -6.66 -12.41
C ARG A 159 -16.39 -6.22 -12.74
N TYR A 160 -16.61 -4.91 -12.72
CA TYR A 160 -17.85 -4.30 -13.17
C TYR A 160 -17.83 -4.06 -14.70
N SER A 161 -16.65 -3.89 -15.30
CA SER A 161 -16.45 -3.68 -16.74
C SER A 161 -16.66 -4.99 -17.51
#